data_17ff4b778481b04d0fa5ff85ef4e1663
#
_entry.id   17ff4b778481b04d0fa5ff85ef4e1663
#
_cell.length_a   1.000
_cell.length_b   1.000
_cell.length_c   1.000
_cell.angle_alpha   90.00
_cell.angle_beta   90.00
_cell.angle_gamma   90.00
#
_symmetry.space_group_name_H-M   'P 1'
#
loop_
_entity.id
_entity.type
_entity.pdbx_description
1 polymer ?
#
loop_
_entity_poly.entity_id
_entity_poly.type
_entity_poly.pdbx_seq_one_letter_code
_entity_poly.pdbx_strand_id
1 'polypeptide(L)'
;MGEKAIELNMFEDEIISLENQLDELEDDKNLIVFYGSSSIRLWTTMREDLSPLNVINLGFGGSSFGWCVHYYQRLFSKLKKPDHIVFYCGDNDLDNGLSPDKVLKKFRQLVGLTRTDFPKTPISVITIKPSPIRTLLQPKIILTNNLIRKELKTLPKTGQINVFDSMLNERAVARPELYLEDQLHLNEKGYKIWKGVIRKYFGI
;
A
#
# COMPACT_ATOMS: atom_id res chain seq x y z
N MET A 1 -3.94 29.65 -10.18
CA MET A 1 -3.86 28.50 -11.13
C MET A 1 -2.56 27.71 -11.01
N GLY A 2 -1.47 28.25 -10.48
CA GLY A 2 -0.16 27.56 -10.42
C GLY A 2 -0.06 26.41 -9.40
N GLU A 3 -0.52 26.58 -8.16
CA GLU A 3 -0.33 25.57 -7.10
C GLU A 3 -1.09 24.27 -7.34
N LYS A 4 -2.34 24.32 -7.82
CA LYS A 4 -3.11 23.11 -8.18
C LYS A 4 -2.50 22.34 -9.36
N ALA A 5 -1.86 23.03 -10.30
CA ALA A 5 -1.21 22.35 -11.44
C ALA A 5 0.13 21.70 -11.04
N ILE A 6 0.85 22.28 -10.07
CA ILE A 6 2.08 21.69 -9.52
C ILE A 6 1.77 20.45 -8.69
N GLU A 7 0.70 20.46 -7.87
CA GLU A 7 0.24 19.26 -7.15
C GLU A 7 -0.16 18.12 -8.09
N LEU A 8 -0.86 18.42 -9.19
CA LEU A 8 -1.33 17.41 -10.16
C LEU A 8 -0.19 16.66 -10.87
N ASN A 9 1.00 17.24 -10.94
CA ASN A 9 2.16 16.64 -11.62
C ASN A 9 3.21 16.04 -10.66
N MET A 10 2.95 16.06 -9.37
CA MET A 10 3.95 15.68 -8.36
C MET A 10 4.49 14.24 -8.51
N PHE A 11 3.71 13.32 -9.07
CA PHE A 11 4.09 11.91 -9.26
C PHE A 11 4.15 11.51 -10.75
N GLU A 12 4.06 12.46 -11.68
CA GLU A 12 3.88 12.17 -13.11
C GLU A 12 4.99 11.29 -13.68
N ASP A 13 6.26 11.60 -13.38
CA ASP A 13 7.41 10.82 -13.86
C ASP A 13 7.38 9.38 -13.32
N GLU A 14 7.02 9.21 -12.03
CA GLU A 14 6.88 7.89 -11.43
C GLU A 14 5.73 7.12 -12.07
N ILE A 15 4.60 7.76 -12.34
CA ILE A 15 3.43 7.13 -12.97
C ILE A 15 3.74 6.72 -14.41
N ILE A 16 4.40 7.57 -15.19
CA ILE A 16 4.86 7.22 -16.55
C ILE A 16 5.79 6.00 -16.50
N SER A 17 6.72 5.95 -15.54
CA SER A 17 7.59 4.79 -15.37
C SER A 17 6.82 3.51 -15.05
N LEU A 18 5.77 3.60 -14.22
CA LEU A 18 4.89 2.46 -13.90
C LEU A 18 4.02 2.05 -15.10
N GLU A 19 3.55 3.00 -15.91
CA GLU A 19 2.84 2.72 -17.16
C GLU A 19 3.72 1.95 -18.13
N ASN A 20 4.98 2.36 -18.31
CA ASN A 20 5.96 1.66 -19.16
C ASN A 20 6.25 0.24 -18.62
N GLN A 21 6.41 0.09 -17.30
CA GLN A 21 6.57 -1.24 -16.68
C GLN A 21 5.39 -2.17 -16.96
N LEU A 22 4.17 -1.63 -16.97
CA LEU A 22 2.95 -2.39 -17.29
C LEU A 22 2.86 -2.72 -18.79
N ASP A 23 3.33 -1.86 -19.66
CA ASP A 23 3.37 -2.12 -21.12
C ASP A 23 4.39 -3.22 -21.50
N GLU A 24 5.46 -3.36 -20.70
CA GLU A 24 6.48 -4.41 -20.84
C GLU A 24 6.11 -5.73 -20.13
N LEU A 25 4.95 -5.80 -19.47
CA LEU A 25 4.54 -6.98 -18.72
C LEU A 25 4.20 -8.15 -19.66
N GLU A 26 5.11 -9.10 -19.80
CA GLU A 26 4.96 -10.25 -20.70
C GLU A 26 3.97 -11.30 -20.15
N ASP A 27 4.00 -11.58 -18.84
CA ASP A 27 3.16 -12.59 -18.20
C ASP A 27 2.34 -12.02 -17.04
N ASP A 28 1.03 -11.98 -17.22
CA ASP A 28 0.07 -11.54 -16.23
C ASP A 28 -0.64 -12.71 -15.48
N LYS A 29 -0.18 -13.97 -15.72
CA LYS A 29 -0.75 -15.13 -15.03
C LYS A 29 -0.37 -15.15 -13.56
N ASN A 30 -1.37 -15.41 -12.72
CA ASN A 30 -1.22 -15.43 -11.27
C ASN A 30 -0.60 -14.13 -10.71
N LEU A 31 -0.82 -13.01 -11.41
CA LEU A 31 -0.24 -11.73 -11.06
C LEU A 31 -0.84 -11.15 -9.78
N ILE A 32 0.02 -10.84 -8.82
CA ILE A 32 -0.32 -10.10 -7.60
C ILE A 32 0.19 -8.67 -7.73
N VAL A 33 -0.72 -7.71 -7.70
CA VAL A 33 -0.40 -6.29 -7.83
C VAL A 33 -0.24 -5.67 -6.45
N PHE A 34 0.92 -5.11 -6.14
CA PHE A 34 1.14 -4.28 -4.96
C PHE A 34 1.04 -2.81 -5.36
N TYR A 35 0.05 -2.11 -4.84
CA TYR A 35 -0.23 -0.72 -5.19
C TYR A 35 -0.30 0.16 -3.96
N GLY A 36 0.42 1.30 -3.98
CA GLY A 36 0.41 2.20 -2.85
C GLY A 36 1.59 3.16 -2.76
N SER A 37 1.98 3.50 -1.54
CA SER A 37 2.91 4.57 -1.27
C SER A 37 4.40 4.13 -1.30
N SER A 38 5.28 5.04 -0.86
CA SER A 38 6.74 4.87 -0.88
C SER A 38 7.23 3.56 -0.23
N SER A 39 6.53 3.01 0.77
CA SER A 39 6.94 1.72 1.35
C SER A 39 6.76 0.55 0.38
N ILE A 40 5.85 0.65 -0.61
CA ILE A 40 5.79 -0.31 -1.72
C ILE A 40 6.90 0.02 -2.72
N ARG A 41 7.00 1.28 -3.18
CA ARG A 41 8.00 1.73 -4.16
C ARG A 41 9.43 1.34 -3.76
N LEU A 42 9.81 1.58 -2.51
CA LEU A 42 11.15 1.35 -2.00
C LEU A 42 11.48 -0.12 -1.70
N TRP A 43 10.50 -1.03 -1.82
CA TRP A 43 10.76 -2.47 -1.69
C TRP A 43 11.31 -3.04 -3.01
N THR A 44 12.55 -2.70 -3.31
CA THR A 44 13.21 -3.06 -4.58
C THR A 44 13.44 -4.56 -4.75
N THR A 45 13.55 -5.30 -3.65
CA THR A 45 13.73 -6.78 -3.63
C THR A 45 12.39 -7.54 -3.55
N MET A 46 11.24 -6.86 -3.77
CA MET A 46 9.92 -7.48 -3.58
C MET A 46 9.75 -8.77 -4.37
N ARG A 47 10.19 -8.82 -5.63
CA ARG A 47 10.05 -9.99 -6.50
C ARG A 47 10.81 -11.20 -5.95
N GLU A 48 12.06 -11.00 -5.53
CA GLU A 48 12.90 -12.03 -4.93
C GLU A 48 12.36 -12.45 -3.56
N ASP A 49 11.97 -11.49 -2.76
CA ASP A 49 11.47 -11.73 -1.40
C ASP A 49 10.16 -12.52 -1.36
N LEU A 50 9.30 -12.32 -2.33
CA LEU A 50 8.00 -12.97 -2.43
C LEU A 50 7.96 -14.14 -3.41
N SER A 51 9.10 -14.51 -4.02
CA SER A 51 9.17 -15.72 -4.84
C SER A 51 8.64 -16.94 -4.04
N PRO A 52 7.81 -17.83 -4.63
CA PRO A 52 7.51 -18.00 -6.07
C PRO A 52 6.29 -17.19 -6.59
N LEU A 53 5.76 -16.23 -5.85
CA LEU A 53 4.64 -15.41 -6.33
C LEU A 53 5.07 -14.53 -7.52
N ASN A 54 4.20 -14.42 -8.53
CA ASN A 54 4.36 -13.44 -9.60
C ASN A 54 3.83 -12.09 -9.10
N VAL A 55 4.72 -11.16 -8.76
CA VAL A 55 4.36 -9.87 -8.17
C VAL A 55 4.82 -8.70 -9.03
N ILE A 56 4.00 -7.64 -9.08
CA ILE A 56 4.37 -6.35 -9.64
C ILE A 56 4.26 -5.26 -8.59
N ASN A 57 5.27 -4.39 -8.56
CA ASN A 57 5.34 -3.25 -7.64
C ASN A 57 4.87 -1.99 -8.37
N LEU A 58 3.67 -1.52 -8.04
CA LEU A 58 3.08 -0.26 -8.51
C LEU A 58 3.06 0.80 -7.40
N GLY A 59 4.07 0.83 -6.56
CA GLY A 59 4.26 1.87 -5.55
C GLY A 59 4.82 3.14 -6.15
N PHE A 60 4.37 4.31 -5.66
CA PHE A 60 4.90 5.61 -6.05
C PHE A 60 5.02 6.55 -4.85
N GLY A 61 5.92 7.49 -4.88
CA GLY A 61 6.37 8.45 -3.88
C GLY A 61 5.53 8.57 -2.61
N GLY A 62 5.52 9.64 -1.89
CA GLY A 62 4.72 9.88 -0.67
C GLY A 62 3.19 9.85 -0.88
N SER A 63 2.68 8.92 -1.67
CA SER A 63 1.27 8.85 -2.08
C SER A 63 0.32 8.56 -0.92
N SER A 64 -0.89 9.07 -1.04
CA SER A 64 -2.03 8.82 -0.17
C SER A 64 -3.08 7.95 -0.87
N PHE A 65 -4.09 7.49 -0.16
CA PHE A 65 -5.26 6.87 -0.80
C PHE A 65 -5.91 7.79 -1.84
N GLY A 66 -5.89 9.12 -1.61
CA GLY A 66 -6.39 10.09 -2.57
C GLY A 66 -5.63 10.06 -3.89
N TRP A 67 -4.31 9.98 -3.83
CA TRP A 67 -3.47 9.87 -5.02
C TRP A 67 -3.60 8.50 -5.69
N CYS A 68 -3.74 7.42 -4.90
CA CYS A 68 -4.04 6.10 -5.45
C CYS A 68 -5.37 6.10 -6.22
N VAL A 69 -6.42 6.79 -5.73
CA VAL A 69 -7.69 6.95 -6.46
C VAL A 69 -7.49 7.76 -7.75
N HIS A 70 -6.69 8.84 -7.69
CA HIS A 70 -6.46 9.72 -8.85
C HIS A 70 -5.77 8.98 -10.01
N TYR A 71 -4.70 8.23 -9.72
CA TYR A 71 -3.92 7.52 -10.74
C TYR A 71 -4.42 6.09 -11.04
N TYR A 72 -5.46 5.64 -10.33
CA TYR A 72 -5.98 4.27 -10.48
C TYR A 72 -6.24 3.90 -11.93
N GLN A 73 -7.04 4.68 -12.65
CA GLN A 73 -7.47 4.35 -14.01
C GLN A 73 -6.29 4.25 -14.99
N ARG A 74 -5.29 5.11 -14.85
CA ARG A 74 -4.11 5.09 -15.72
C ARG A 74 -3.34 3.78 -15.63
N LEU A 75 -3.16 3.27 -14.41
CA LEU A 75 -2.39 2.05 -14.18
C LEU A 75 -3.24 0.78 -14.35
N PHE A 76 -4.44 0.77 -13.78
CA PHE A 76 -5.24 -0.45 -13.74
C PHE A 76 -5.95 -0.77 -15.06
N SER A 77 -6.16 0.22 -15.96
CA SER A 77 -6.66 -0.05 -17.32
C SER A 77 -5.69 -0.88 -18.19
N LYS A 78 -4.40 -0.92 -17.82
CA LYS A 78 -3.38 -1.74 -18.50
C LYS A 78 -3.34 -3.19 -18.00
N LEU A 79 -4.00 -3.49 -16.89
CA LEU A 79 -4.09 -4.85 -16.33
C LEU A 79 -5.27 -5.61 -16.93
N LYS A 80 -5.06 -6.84 -17.38
CA LYS A 80 -6.14 -7.68 -17.92
C LYS A 80 -6.93 -8.36 -16.78
N LYS A 81 -6.23 -9.09 -15.92
CA LYS A 81 -6.86 -9.86 -14.85
C LYS A 81 -5.87 -10.16 -13.71
N PRO A 82 -5.67 -9.24 -12.78
CA PRO A 82 -4.85 -9.54 -11.62
C PRO A 82 -5.52 -10.63 -10.75
N ASP A 83 -4.73 -11.58 -10.27
CA ASP A 83 -5.22 -12.67 -9.40
C ASP A 83 -5.38 -12.20 -7.96
N HIS A 84 -4.65 -11.17 -7.54
CA HIS A 84 -4.78 -10.53 -6.25
C HIS A 84 -4.29 -9.07 -6.32
N ILE A 85 -4.92 -8.19 -5.55
CA ILE A 85 -4.49 -6.80 -5.42
C ILE A 85 -4.22 -6.50 -3.95
N VAL A 86 -3.03 -5.98 -3.65
CA VAL A 86 -2.59 -5.61 -2.30
C VAL A 86 -2.37 -4.10 -2.24
N PHE A 87 -3.11 -3.42 -1.36
CA PHE A 87 -2.96 -1.99 -1.13
C PHE A 87 -2.14 -1.67 0.11
N TYR A 88 -1.35 -0.61 0.02
CA TYR A 88 -0.69 0.00 1.16
C TYR A 88 -0.68 1.52 1.04
N CYS A 89 -1.47 2.20 1.84
CA CYS A 89 -1.51 3.66 2.00
C CYS A 89 -2.11 4.05 3.36
N GLY A 90 -2.14 5.33 3.64
CA GLY A 90 -2.90 5.90 4.76
C GLY A 90 -2.05 6.64 5.78
N ASP A 91 -0.76 6.35 5.91
CA ASP A 91 0.13 7.07 6.82
C ASP A 91 0.36 8.53 6.37
N ASN A 92 0.52 8.76 5.07
CA ASN A 92 0.62 10.11 4.51
C ASN A 92 -0.72 10.86 4.58
N ASP A 93 -1.85 10.17 4.40
CA ASP A 93 -3.17 10.76 4.61
C ASP A 93 -3.31 11.32 6.02
N LEU A 94 -2.92 10.54 7.04
CA LEU A 94 -2.97 10.95 8.44
C LEU A 94 -1.98 12.07 8.76
N ASP A 95 -0.78 12.03 8.19
CA ASP A 95 0.26 13.05 8.35
C ASP A 95 -0.16 14.38 7.72
N ASN A 96 -0.87 14.33 6.59
CA ASN A 96 -1.49 15.49 5.95
C ASN A 96 -2.76 15.97 6.67
N GLY A 97 -3.03 15.50 7.87
CA GLY A 97 -4.09 15.98 8.75
C GLY A 97 -5.48 15.38 8.50
N LEU A 98 -5.62 14.35 7.65
CA LEU A 98 -6.91 13.69 7.49
C LEU A 98 -7.28 12.93 8.77
N SER A 99 -8.58 12.93 9.10
CA SER A 99 -9.11 12.05 10.16
C SER A 99 -9.20 10.61 9.67
N PRO A 100 -9.17 9.60 10.58
CA PRO A 100 -9.35 8.20 10.24
C PRO A 100 -10.57 7.90 9.38
N ASP A 101 -11.71 8.58 9.63
CA ASP A 101 -12.93 8.41 8.82
C ASP A 101 -12.77 8.94 7.39
N LYS A 102 -12.02 10.04 7.21
CA LYS A 102 -11.72 10.57 5.88
C LYS A 102 -10.79 9.62 5.12
N VAL A 103 -9.80 9.02 5.80
CA VAL A 103 -8.93 7.99 5.22
C VAL A 103 -9.76 6.77 4.80
N LEU A 104 -10.66 6.28 5.66
CA LEU A 104 -11.59 5.20 5.32
C LEU A 104 -12.44 5.53 4.09
N LYS A 105 -12.93 6.78 3.98
CA LYS A 105 -13.71 7.21 2.80
C LYS A 105 -12.89 7.09 1.52
N LYS A 106 -11.60 7.50 1.53
CA LYS A 106 -10.70 7.37 0.38
C LYS A 106 -10.39 5.91 0.05
N PHE A 107 -10.16 5.09 1.08
CA PHE A 107 -10.03 3.65 0.92
C PHE A 107 -11.26 3.02 0.24
N ARG A 108 -12.48 3.35 0.67
CA ARG A 108 -13.72 2.88 0.04
C ARG A 108 -13.83 3.28 -1.43
N GLN A 109 -13.40 4.49 -1.80
CA GLN A 109 -13.36 4.92 -3.20
C GLN A 109 -12.43 4.02 -4.02
N LEU A 110 -11.21 3.73 -3.53
CA LEU A 110 -10.25 2.86 -4.21
C LEU A 110 -10.79 1.43 -4.38
N VAL A 111 -11.39 0.87 -3.33
CA VAL A 111 -12.03 -0.46 -3.39
C VAL A 111 -13.21 -0.45 -4.36
N GLY A 112 -14.00 0.61 -4.39
CA GLY A 112 -15.12 0.75 -5.32
C GLY A 112 -14.69 0.72 -6.78
N LEU A 113 -13.65 1.48 -7.14
CA LEU A 113 -13.04 1.43 -8.49
C LEU A 113 -12.55 0.02 -8.81
N THR A 114 -11.83 -0.59 -7.89
CA THR A 114 -11.31 -1.95 -8.07
C THR A 114 -12.41 -2.99 -8.26
N ARG A 115 -13.52 -2.88 -7.53
CA ARG A 115 -14.66 -3.79 -7.68
C ARG A 115 -15.43 -3.58 -8.98
N THR A 116 -15.41 -2.37 -9.54
CA THR A 116 -15.96 -2.10 -10.87
C THR A 116 -15.19 -2.83 -11.95
N ASP A 117 -13.84 -2.69 -11.94
CA ASP A 117 -12.99 -3.25 -13.00
C ASP A 117 -12.69 -4.74 -12.76
N PHE A 118 -12.49 -5.16 -11.51
CA PHE A 118 -12.11 -6.52 -11.11
C PHE A 118 -13.05 -7.07 -10.02
N PRO A 119 -14.31 -7.36 -10.33
CA PRO A 119 -15.36 -7.69 -9.33
C PRO A 119 -15.06 -8.96 -8.53
N LYS A 120 -14.28 -9.87 -9.07
CA LYS A 120 -13.98 -11.18 -8.45
C LYS A 120 -12.57 -11.30 -7.88
N THR A 121 -11.68 -10.36 -8.18
CA THR A 121 -10.28 -10.39 -7.71
C THR A 121 -10.20 -10.17 -6.20
N PRO A 122 -9.50 -11.01 -5.45
CA PRO A 122 -9.23 -10.79 -4.04
C PRO A 122 -8.48 -9.46 -3.81
N ILE A 123 -8.85 -8.75 -2.74
CA ILE A 123 -8.19 -7.51 -2.31
C ILE A 123 -7.67 -7.68 -0.90
N SER A 124 -6.42 -7.32 -0.67
CA SER A 124 -5.83 -7.25 0.66
C SER A 124 -5.28 -5.87 0.94
N VAL A 125 -5.25 -5.50 2.21
CA VAL A 125 -4.66 -4.24 2.67
C VAL A 125 -3.60 -4.53 3.70
N ILE A 126 -2.38 -4.07 3.45
CA ILE A 126 -1.34 -4.07 4.46
C ILE A 126 -1.71 -2.98 5.48
N THR A 127 -1.69 -3.31 6.77
CA THR A 127 -1.94 -2.31 7.83
C THR A 127 -0.94 -1.16 7.71
N ILE A 128 -1.41 0.05 7.96
CA ILE A 128 -0.52 1.20 8.09
C ILE A 128 0.49 0.87 9.20
N LYS A 129 1.77 0.89 8.84
CA LYS A 129 2.86 0.57 9.77
C LYS A 129 3.01 1.65 10.85
N PRO A 130 3.49 1.32 12.05
CA PRO A 130 3.99 2.33 12.96
C PRO A 130 5.27 2.94 12.38
N SER A 131 5.65 4.12 12.79
CA SER A 131 6.98 4.67 12.50
C SER A 131 7.45 5.61 13.62
N PRO A 132 8.73 5.62 13.95
CA PRO A 132 9.24 6.45 15.06
C PRO A 132 8.94 7.93 14.88
N ILE A 133 9.14 8.47 13.67
CA ILE A 133 8.89 9.90 13.40
C ILE A 133 7.40 10.28 13.53
N ARG A 134 6.49 9.32 13.38
CA ARG A 134 5.03 9.50 13.45
C ARG A 134 4.42 8.92 14.73
N THR A 135 5.18 8.83 15.81
CA THR A 135 4.71 8.27 17.09
C THR A 135 3.44 8.97 17.59
N LEU A 136 3.32 10.29 17.43
CA LEU A 136 2.12 11.05 17.81
C LEU A 136 0.87 10.68 16.99
N LEU A 137 1.05 10.11 15.80
CA LEU A 137 -0.05 9.62 14.95
C LEU A 137 -0.46 8.18 15.27
N GLN A 138 0.30 7.45 16.11
CA GLN A 138 0.04 6.04 16.37
C GLN A 138 -1.40 5.73 16.81
N PRO A 139 -2.07 6.52 17.68
CA PRO A 139 -3.48 6.29 18.01
C PRO A 139 -4.41 6.40 16.80
N LYS A 140 -4.16 7.37 15.89
CA LYS A 140 -4.92 7.52 14.65
C LYS A 140 -4.64 6.38 13.67
N ILE A 141 -3.40 5.89 13.59
CA ILE A 141 -3.00 4.73 12.79
C ILE A 141 -3.76 3.48 13.25
N ILE A 142 -3.76 3.20 14.57
CA ILE A 142 -4.49 2.07 15.15
C ILE A 142 -5.98 2.16 14.83
N LEU A 143 -6.59 3.34 15.02
CA LEU A 143 -8.00 3.55 14.72
C LEU A 143 -8.29 3.33 13.24
N THR A 144 -7.46 3.87 12.34
CA THR A 144 -7.62 3.71 10.89
C THR A 144 -7.51 2.23 10.48
N ASN A 145 -6.49 1.52 10.98
CA ASN A 145 -6.32 0.09 10.72
C ASN A 145 -7.53 -0.73 11.19
N ASN A 146 -8.12 -0.37 12.34
CA ASN A 146 -9.32 -1.01 12.86
C ASN A 146 -10.58 -0.69 12.03
N LEU A 147 -10.74 0.55 11.56
CA LEU A 147 -11.83 0.94 10.68
C LEU A 147 -11.77 0.20 9.34
N ILE A 148 -10.60 0.16 8.72
CA ILE A 148 -10.37 -0.59 7.47
C ILE A 148 -10.63 -2.09 7.71
N ARG A 149 -10.17 -2.68 8.81
CA ARG A 149 -10.44 -4.07 9.15
C ARG A 149 -11.94 -4.38 9.27
N LYS A 150 -12.70 -3.49 9.91
CA LYS A 150 -14.15 -3.63 10.03
C LYS A 150 -14.82 -3.57 8.65
N GLU A 151 -14.41 -2.64 7.81
CA GLU A 151 -14.92 -2.51 6.44
C GLU A 151 -14.65 -3.77 5.62
N LEU A 152 -13.41 -4.27 5.63
CA LEU A 152 -13.02 -5.47 4.90
C LEU A 152 -13.89 -6.69 5.27
N LYS A 153 -14.31 -6.83 6.53
CA LYS A 153 -15.18 -7.92 6.97
C LYS A 153 -16.57 -7.91 6.34
N THR A 154 -17.03 -6.76 5.81
CA THR A 154 -18.31 -6.63 5.12
C THR A 154 -18.22 -6.88 3.62
N LEU A 155 -17.01 -6.97 3.09
CA LEU A 155 -16.76 -7.10 1.66
C LEU A 155 -16.29 -8.53 1.30
N PRO A 156 -16.78 -9.11 0.20
CA PRO A 156 -16.37 -10.44 -0.21
C PRO A 156 -14.91 -10.44 -0.72
N LYS A 157 -14.20 -11.54 -0.46
CA LYS A 157 -12.83 -11.76 -0.95
C LYS A 157 -11.87 -10.62 -0.58
N THR A 158 -11.94 -10.16 0.66
CA THR A 158 -11.02 -9.16 1.20
C THR A 158 -10.31 -9.63 2.43
N GLY A 159 -9.10 -9.10 2.69
CA GLY A 159 -8.30 -9.44 3.84
C GLY A 159 -7.42 -8.28 4.31
N GLN A 160 -6.89 -8.42 5.53
CA GLN A 160 -5.92 -7.49 6.09
C GLN A 160 -4.61 -8.23 6.41
N ILE A 161 -3.50 -7.69 5.94
CA ILE A 161 -2.15 -8.18 6.20
C ILE A 161 -1.57 -7.34 7.35
N ASN A 162 -1.48 -7.92 8.54
CA ASN A 162 -1.09 -7.17 9.74
C ASN A 162 0.43 -7.16 9.91
N VAL A 163 1.08 -6.11 9.43
CA VAL A 163 2.50 -5.84 9.70
C VAL A 163 2.70 -4.99 10.95
N PHE A 164 1.67 -4.26 11.39
CA PHE A 164 1.76 -3.27 12.47
C PHE A 164 2.29 -3.89 13.77
N ASP A 165 1.69 -4.97 14.23
CA ASP A 165 2.04 -5.58 15.52
C ASP A 165 3.47 -6.13 15.52
N SER A 166 3.92 -6.69 14.39
CA SER A 166 5.28 -7.25 14.26
C SER A 166 6.38 -6.18 14.24
N MET A 167 6.01 -4.92 14.11
CA MET A 167 6.94 -3.79 14.05
C MET A 167 7.00 -3.01 15.38
N LEU A 168 6.27 -3.44 16.40
CA LEU A 168 6.30 -2.88 17.74
C LEU A 168 7.26 -3.65 18.64
N ASN A 169 7.82 -2.96 19.63
CA ASN A 169 8.51 -3.57 20.77
C ASN A 169 7.51 -3.91 21.90
N GLU A 170 8.03 -4.48 23.00
CA GLU A 170 7.24 -4.87 24.18
C GLU A 170 6.51 -3.70 24.84
N ARG A 171 6.95 -2.46 24.60
CA ARG A 171 6.31 -1.22 25.10
C ARG A 171 5.27 -0.66 24.12
N ALA A 172 4.90 -1.42 23.10
CA ALA A 172 3.99 -1.00 22.03
C ALA A 172 4.47 0.25 21.25
N VAL A 173 5.77 0.45 21.11
CA VAL A 173 6.40 1.55 20.38
C VAL A 173 7.07 0.99 19.11
N ALA A 174 7.06 1.78 18.03
CA ALA A 174 7.75 1.42 16.81
C ALA A 174 9.24 1.13 17.06
N ARG A 175 9.74 0.06 16.48
CA ARG A 175 11.13 -0.40 16.61
C ARG A 175 12.03 0.40 15.68
N PRO A 176 12.89 1.34 16.18
CA PRO A 176 13.66 2.24 15.33
C PRO A 176 14.65 1.52 14.40
N GLU A 177 15.16 0.36 14.81
CA GLU A 177 16.12 -0.43 14.03
C GLU A 177 15.54 -1.04 12.74
N LEU A 178 14.24 -0.89 12.50
CA LEU A 178 13.54 -1.34 11.29
C LEU A 178 13.48 -0.26 10.20
N TYR A 179 13.99 0.93 10.47
CA TYR A 179 13.83 2.11 9.62
C TYR A 179 15.17 2.67 9.16
N LEU A 180 15.14 3.44 8.09
CA LEU A 180 16.26 4.28 7.65
C LEU A 180 16.47 5.44 8.63
N GLU A 181 17.47 6.27 8.38
CA GLU A 181 17.79 7.44 9.22
C GLU A 181 16.62 8.42 9.38
N ASP A 182 15.75 8.49 8.37
CA ASP A 182 14.55 9.33 8.40
C ASP A 182 13.46 8.83 9.37
N GLN A 183 13.64 7.65 9.97
CA GLN A 183 12.72 7.03 10.92
C GLN A 183 11.30 6.83 10.38
N LEU A 184 11.15 6.81 9.04
CA LEU A 184 9.90 6.65 8.32
C LEU A 184 9.96 5.46 7.35
N HIS A 185 10.94 5.44 6.47
CA HIS A 185 11.07 4.41 5.45
C HIS A 185 11.78 3.16 6.00
N LEU A 186 11.35 2.00 5.52
CA LEU A 186 11.89 0.72 5.98
C LEU A 186 13.31 0.51 5.45
N ASN A 187 14.16 -0.04 6.29
CA ASN A 187 15.42 -0.63 5.89
C ASN A 187 15.24 -2.15 5.62
N GLU A 188 16.33 -2.85 5.32
CA GLU A 188 16.32 -4.29 5.06
C GLU A 188 15.69 -5.12 6.19
N LYS A 189 15.92 -4.75 7.47
CA LYS A 189 15.31 -5.43 8.62
C LYS A 189 13.80 -5.23 8.65
N GLY A 190 13.32 -4.02 8.30
CA GLY A 190 11.90 -3.72 8.18
C GLY A 190 11.22 -4.52 7.07
N TYR A 191 11.83 -4.57 5.88
CA TYR A 191 11.31 -5.41 4.78
C TYR A 191 11.39 -6.90 5.09
N LYS A 192 12.36 -7.37 5.87
CA LYS A 192 12.40 -8.77 6.34
C LYS A 192 11.17 -9.12 7.20
N ILE A 193 10.69 -8.19 8.04
CA ILE A 193 9.42 -8.36 8.78
C ILE A 193 8.25 -8.44 7.80
N TRP A 194 8.14 -7.50 6.86
CA TRP A 194 7.07 -7.50 5.87
C TRP A 194 7.06 -8.78 5.04
N LYS A 195 8.22 -9.19 4.53
CA LYS A 195 8.42 -10.47 3.83
C LYS A 195 7.81 -11.63 4.61
N GLY A 196 8.20 -11.80 5.89
CA GLY A 196 7.72 -12.91 6.72
C GLY A 196 6.20 -12.89 6.90
N VAL A 197 5.62 -11.73 7.17
CA VAL A 197 4.17 -11.58 7.36
C VAL A 197 3.41 -11.84 6.06
N ILE A 198 3.88 -11.29 4.93
CA ILE A 198 3.20 -11.42 3.63
C ILE A 198 3.33 -12.84 3.10
N ARG A 199 4.50 -13.47 3.19
CA ARG A 199 4.69 -14.89 2.84
C ARG A 199 3.73 -15.79 3.62
N LYS A 200 3.65 -15.59 4.94
CA LYS A 200 2.69 -16.32 5.79
C LYS A 200 1.23 -16.11 5.35
N TYR A 201 0.88 -14.89 4.96
CA TYR A 201 -0.47 -14.57 4.49
C TYR A 201 -0.83 -15.30 3.20
N PHE A 202 0.12 -15.44 2.27
CA PHE A 202 -0.07 -16.15 1.01
C PHE A 202 0.24 -17.65 1.09
N GLY A 203 0.68 -18.16 2.22
CA GLY A 203 0.93 -19.60 2.44
C GLY A 203 2.21 -20.13 1.78
N ILE A 204 3.24 -19.30 1.66
CA ILE A 204 4.54 -19.61 1.04
C ILE A 204 5.69 -19.41 2.00
#